data_18161d9e326910d57da528d49bfe0161
#
_entry.id   18161d9e326910d57da528d49bfe0161
#
_cell.length_a   1.000
_cell.length_b   1.000
_cell.length_c   1.000
_cell.angle_alpha   90.00
_cell.angle_beta   90.00
_cell.angle_gamma   90.00
#
_symmetry.space_group_name_H-M   'P 1'
#
loop_
_entity.id
_entity.type
_entity.pdbx_description
1 polymer ?
#
loop_
_entity_poly.entity_id
_entity_poly.type
_entity_poly.pdbx_seq_one_letter_code
_entity_poly.pdbx_strand_id
1 'polypeptide(L)'
;MKRTGWLLVVVTLSILVSSSVTAHDQKEYTVILGSEGATPSSINAGILVETDSIFFRNHDSRENATHRILIDADSDGSFDSIDDIYTEWMYTSCELNQTGHKVDESCNTSATVLLAPENGLLPGNISMIHQVKYDEQVTDTRFYAVFSIDDHSQQNTLGPQGPHVHTETEDSDAFLRGVVVIMAGISIWLTTLLISPRGND
;
A
#
# COMPACT_ATOMS: atom_id res chain seq x y z
N MET A 1 43.76 12.31 20.58
CA MET A 1 42.56 13.14 20.58
C MET A 1 42.07 13.62 19.21
N LYS A 2 42.89 13.69 18.14
CA LYS A 2 42.44 14.15 16.80
C LYS A 2 41.52 13.17 16.04
N ARG A 3 41.58 11.86 16.34
CA ARG A 3 40.79 10.83 15.63
C ARG A 3 39.33 10.74 16.06
N THR A 4 39.01 11.10 17.31
CA THR A 4 37.62 11.07 17.83
C THR A 4 36.75 12.21 17.28
N GLY A 5 37.31 13.36 17.00
CA GLY A 5 36.59 14.49 16.41
C GLY A 5 36.15 14.21 14.96
N TRP A 6 36.98 13.48 14.19
CA TRP A 6 36.69 13.15 12.80
C TRP A 6 35.58 12.09 12.67
N LEU A 7 35.51 11.14 13.60
CA LEU A 7 34.43 10.15 13.68
C LEU A 7 33.08 10.79 13.99
N LEU A 8 33.03 11.78 14.88
CA LEU A 8 31.80 12.51 15.19
C LEU A 8 31.28 13.30 13.99
N VAL A 9 32.13 13.94 13.20
CA VAL A 9 31.75 14.68 11.99
C VAL A 9 31.21 13.73 10.93
N VAL A 10 31.79 12.54 10.74
CA VAL A 10 31.31 11.56 9.77
C VAL A 10 29.94 11.00 10.18
N VAL A 11 29.74 10.72 11.47
CA VAL A 11 28.44 10.22 11.97
C VAL A 11 27.34 11.27 11.83
N THR A 12 27.61 12.53 12.15
CA THR A 12 26.62 13.61 11.97
C THR A 12 26.31 13.88 10.49
N LEU A 13 27.28 13.78 9.61
CA LEU A 13 27.06 13.94 8.17
C LEU A 13 26.24 12.78 7.59
N SER A 14 26.41 11.56 8.09
CA SER A 14 25.62 10.39 7.66
C SER A 14 24.13 10.50 8.05
N ILE A 15 23.81 11.13 9.17
CA ILE A 15 22.43 11.35 9.61
C ILE A 15 21.72 12.42 8.75
N LEU A 16 22.48 13.39 8.24
CA LEU A 16 21.93 14.47 7.40
C LEU A 16 21.64 14.04 5.96
N VAL A 17 22.16 12.89 5.51
CA VAL A 17 21.93 12.36 4.14
C VAL A 17 20.79 11.35 4.11
N SER A 18 20.13 11.07 5.24
CA SER A 18 18.91 10.24 5.25
C SER A 18 17.82 10.95 4.49
N SER A 19 17.67 10.64 3.21
CA SER A 19 16.49 11.01 2.44
C SER A 19 15.28 10.36 3.11
N SER A 20 14.27 11.16 3.45
CA SER A 20 12.96 10.62 3.83
C SER A 20 12.41 9.90 2.60
N VAL A 21 12.48 8.58 2.59
CA VAL A 21 11.71 7.78 1.65
C VAL A 21 10.26 7.93 2.12
N THR A 22 9.46 8.71 1.40
CA THR A 22 8.01 8.69 1.57
C THR A 22 7.54 7.39 0.96
N ALA A 23 7.39 6.35 1.77
CA ALA A 23 6.68 5.16 1.37
C ALA A 23 5.19 5.52 1.21
N HIS A 24 4.56 5.03 0.14
CA HIS A 24 3.10 5.05 0.02
C HIS A 24 2.51 4.32 1.23
N ASP A 25 1.49 4.93 1.84
CA ASP A 25 0.74 4.27 2.91
C ASP A 25 -0.19 3.26 2.24
N GLN A 26 0.16 1.97 2.34
CA GLN A 26 -0.56 0.86 1.74
C GLN A 26 -2.03 0.87 2.19
N LYS A 27 -2.94 0.87 1.22
CA LYS A 27 -4.39 0.87 1.47
C LYS A 27 -4.97 -0.50 1.19
N GLU A 28 -6.03 -0.82 1.92
CA GLU A 28 -6.85 -2.00 1.68
C GLU A 28 -8.23 -1.55 1.17
N TYR A 29 -8.60 -2.03 -0.01
CA TYR A 29 -9.89 -1.75 -0.62
C TYR A 29 -10.83 -2.94 -0.44
N THR A 30 -11.96 -2.73 0.21
CA THR A 30 -12.92 -3.80 0.51
C THR A 30 -13.93 -4.01 -0.61
N VAL A 31 -14.05 -5.25 -1.05
CA VAL A 31 -15.08 -5.74 -1.98
C VAL A 31 -15.97 -6.75 -1.27
N ILE A 32 -17.26 -6.49 -1.24
CA ILE A 32 -18.26 -7.36 -0.65
C ILE A 32 -18.80 -8.31 -1.72
N LEU A 33 -18.80 -9.60 -1.42
CA LEU A 33 -19.29 -10.65 -2.31
C LEU A 33 -20.68 -11.08 -1.84
N GLY A 34 -21.67 -10.89 -2.68
CA GLY A 34 -23.06 -11.24 -2.43
C GLY A 34 -23.65 -12.16 -3.52
N SER A 35 -24.90 -12.55 -3.34
CA SER A 35 -25.64 -13.41 -4.29
C SER A 35 -25.73 -12.84 -5.70
N GLU A 36 -25.72 -11.52 -5.82
CA GLU A 36 -25.91 -10.78 -7.09
C GLU A 36 -24.58 -10.38 -7.75
N GLY A 37 -23.44 -10.63 -7.08
CA GLY A 37 -22.12 -10.26 -7.57
C GLY A 37 -21.26 -9.54 -6.56
N ALA A 38 -20.16 -8.98 -7.04
CA ALA A 38 -19.25 -8.17 -6.25
C ALA A 38 -19.74 -6.72 -6.11
N THR A 39 -19.55 -6.13 -4.93
CA THR A 39 -19.88 -4.73 -4.66
C THR A 39 -18.65 -4.01 -4.11
N PRO A 40 -18.12 -3.01 -4.82
CA PRO A 40 -18.58 -2.50 -6.12
C PRO A 40 -18.37 -3.53 -7.26
N SER A 41 -19.12 -3.39 -8.34
CA SER A 41 -19.03 -4.26 -9.52
C SER A 41 -17.79 -3.96 -10.40
N SER A 42 -17.06 -2.88 -10.10
CA SER A 42 -15.77 -2.52 -10.70
C SER A 42 -15.04 -1.52 -9.81
N ILE A 43 -13.71 -1.51 -9.90
CA ILE A 43 -12.85 -0.54 -9.22
C ILE A 43 -12.16 0.30 -10.29
N ASN A 44 -12.52 1.59 -10.33
CA ASN A 44 -12.06 2.50 -11.39
C ASN A 44 -10.60 2.95 -11.19
N ALA A 45 -10.00 3.47 -12.25
CA ALA A 45 -8.67 4.07 -12.21
C ALA A 45 -8.57 5.22 -11.19
N GLY A 46 -7.40 5.34 -10.56
CA GLY A 46 -7.11 6.37 -9.57
C GLY A 46 -7.52 6.03 -8.14
N ILE A 47 -8.07 4.83 -7.90
CA ILE A 47 -8.44 4.34 -6.57
C ILE A 47 -7.31 3.50 -5.98
N LEU A 48 -6.78 2.56 -6.77
CA LEU A 48 -5.75 1.60 -6.37
C LEU A 48 -4.41 1.92 -7.04
N VAL A 49 -3.35 1.70 -6.31
CA VAL A 49 -1.97 1.75 -6.80
C VAL A 49 -1.23 0.46 -6.46
N GLU A 50 -0.08 0.28 -7.08
CA GLU A 50 0.85 -0.80 -6.74
C GLU A 50 1.16 -0.76 -5.23
N THR A 51 1.22 -1.92 -4.59
CA THR A 51 1.33 -2.17 -3.14
C THR A 51 0.02 -2.07 -2.34
N ASP A 52 -1.06 -1.54 -2.90
CA ASP A 52 -2.38 -1.66 -2.27
C ASP A 52 -2.88 -3.10 -2.29
N SER A 53 -3.92 -3.38 -1.53
CA SER A 53 -4.56 -4.70 -1.50
C SER A 53 -6.07 -4.60 -1.71
N ILE A 54 -6.64 -5.68 -2.25
CA ILE A 54 -8.09 -5.86 -2.32
C ILE A 54 -8.49 -6.94 -1.32
N PHE A 55 -9.34 -6.55 -0.39
CA PHE A 55 -9.94 -7.43 0.61
C PHE A 55 -11.33 -7.87 0.15
N PHE A 56 -11.48 -9.15 -0.13
CA PHE A 56 -12.75 -9.77 -0.51
C PHE A 56 -13.41 -10.40 0.70
N ARG A 57 -14.70 -10.14 0.90
CA ARG A 57 -15.45 -10.71 2.02
C ARG A 57 -16.78 -11.28 1.53
N ASN A 58 -17.03 -12.56 1.86
CA ASN A 58 -18.33 -13.15 1.62
C ASN A 58 -19.37 -12.60 2.61
N HIS A 59 -20.47 -12.06 2.07
CA HIS A 59 -21.62 -11.53 2.81
C HIS A 59 -22.96 -12.06 2.24
N ASP A 60 -22.91 -13.23 1.59
CA ASP A 60 -24.10 -13.89 1.08
C ASP A 60 -24.88 -14.53 2.25
N SER A 61 -26.16 -14.22 2.35
CA SER A 61 -27.03 -14.74 3.41
C SER A 61 -27.59 -16.14 3.13
N ARG A 62 -27.35 -16.70 1.93
CA ARG A 62 -27.80 -18.04 1.57
C ARG A 62 -26.95 -19.08 2.29
N GLU A 63 -27.62 -20.04 2.91
CA GLU A 63 -26.97 -21.14 3.60
C GLU A 63 -26.10 -21.97 2.63
N ASN A 64 -24.87 -22.28 3.01
CA ASN A 64 -23.89 -23.02 2.20
C ASN A 64 -23.43 -22.37 0.89
N ALA A 65 -23.78 -21.10 0.64
CA ALA A 65 -23.21 -20.38 -0.48
C ALA A 65 -21.72 -20.07 -0.20
N THR A 66 -20.84 -20.46 -1.12
CA THR A 66 -19.41 -20.15 -1.05
C THR A 66 -18.97 -19.35 -2.27
N HIS A 67 -18.01 -18.47 -2.06
CA HIS A 67 -17.54 -17.53 -3.05
C HIS A 67 -16.03 -17.66 -3.23
N ARG A 68 -15.52 -17.46 -4.43
CA ARG A 68 -14.10 -17.28 -4.68
C ARG A 68 -13.86 -16.27 -5.80
N ILE A 69 -12.66 -15.75 -5.86
CA ILE A 69 -12.21 -14.84 -6.90
C ILE A 69 -11.12 -15.50 -7.72
N LEU A 70 -11.25 -15.40 -9.02
CA LEU A 70 -10.23 -15.72 -10.00
C LEU A 70 -9.74 -14.41 -10.58
N ILE A 71 -8.44 -14.25 -10.72
CA ILE A 71 -7.79 -13.04 -11.23
C ILE A 71 -6.91 -13.45 -12.40
N ASP A 72 -7.18 -12.87 -13.56
CA ASP A 72 -6.40 -12.99 -14.79
C ASP A 72 -5.10 -12.17 -14.59
N ALA A 73 -4.05 -12.83 -14.13
CA ALA A 73 -2.83 -12.16 -13.73
C ALA A 73 -1.92 -11.82 -14.92
N ASP A 74 -1.89 -12.68 -15.93
CA ASP A 74 -1.10 -12.47 -17.14
C ASP A 74 -1.84 -11.70 -18.25
N SER A 75 -3.14 -11.40 -18.02
CA SER A 75 -4.01 -10.63 -18.93
C SER A 75 -4.22 -11.30 -20.30
N ASP A 76 -4.22 -12.62 -20.36
CA ASP A 76 -4.46 -13.38 -21.59
C ASP A 76 -5.96 -13.62 -21.87
N GLY A 77 -6.82 -13.29 -20.90
CA GLY A 77 -8.30 -13.43 -20.96
C GLY A 77 -8.80 -14.83 -20.65
N SER A 78 -7.91 -15.78 -20.37
CA SER A 78 -8.23 -17.09 -19.83
C SER A 78 -8.20 -17.04 -18.30
N PHE A 79 -8.67 -18.08 -17.65
CA PHE A 79 -8.57 -18.23 -16.20
C PHE A 79 -8.13 -19.67 -15.96
N ASP A 80 -6.84 -19.88 -15.82
CA ASP A 80 -6.28 -21.18 -15.50
C ASP A 80 -5.48 -21.14 -14.18
N SER A 81 -5.20 -22.26 -13.59
CA SER A 81 -4.58 -22.34 -12.28
C SER A 81 -3.06 -22.28 -12.30
N ILE A 82 -2.44 -22.05 -13.45
CA ILE A 82 -0.99 -22.08 -13.61
C ILE A 82 -0.41 -20.68 -13.40
N ASP A 83 -0.95 -19.71 -14.14
CA ASP A 83 -0.42 -18.33 -14.19
C ASP A 83 -1.35 -17.31 -13.53
N ASP A 84 -2.57 -17.74 -13.13
CA ASP A 84 -3.60 -16.91 -12.53
C ASP A 84 -3.72 -17.08 -11.02
N ILE A 85 -4.34 -16.11 -10.36
CA ILE A 85 -4.56 -16.13 -8.92
C ILE A 85 -5.98 -16.63 -8.63
N TYR A 86 -6.07 -17.67 -7.82
CA TYR A 86 -7.32 -18.19 -7.31
C TYR A 86 -7.34 -18.04 -5.79
N THR A 87 -8.37 -17.36 -5.26
CA THR A 87 -8.59 -17.38 -3.81
C THR A 87 -9.18 -18.73 -3.41
N GLU A 88 -8.99 -19.09 -2.15
CA GLU A 88 -9.74 -20.19 -1.55
C GLU A 88 -11.25 -19.86 -1.54
N TRP A 89 -12.08 -20.92 -1.40
CA TRP A 89 -13.52 -20.73 -1.22
C TRP A 89 -13.82 -20.07 0.12
N MET A 90 -14.52 -18.95 0.07
CA MET A 90 -14.93 -18.17 1.24
C MET A 90 -16.36 -18.51 1.65
N TYR A 91 -16.55 -18.84 2.90
CA TYR A 91 -17.83 -19.09 3.54
C TYR A 91 -18.39 -17.80 4.13
N THR A 92 -19.68 -17.75 4.41
CA THR A 92 -20.29 -16.59 5.09
C THR A 92 -19.82 -16.52 6.56
N SER A 93 -19.68 -17.68 7.21
CA SER A 93 -19.20 -17.82 8.59
C SER A 93 -18.47 -19.14 8.75
N CYS A 94 -17.56 -19.19 9.73
CA CYS A 94 -16.89 -20.41 10.13
C CYS A 94 -17.37 -20.83 11.52
N GLU A 95 -17.56 -22.13 11.73
CA GLU A 95 -17.90 -22.68 13.05
C GLU A 95 -16.75 -22.46 14.04
N LEU A 96 -17.09 -21.99 15.23
CA LEU A 96 -16.12 -21.77 16.30
C LEU A 96 -16.36 -22.76 17.43
N ASN A 97 -15.29 -23.26 18.03
CA ASN A 97 -15.35 -24.08 19.22
C ASN A 97 -15.65 -23.21 20.47
N GLN A 98 -15.79 -23.86 21.63
CA GLN A 98 -16.10 -23.16 22.90
C GLN A 98 -15.01 -22.15 23.32
N THR A 99 -13.82 -22.24 22.78
CA THR A 99 -12.69 -21.34 23.07
C THR A 99 -12.54 -20.21 22.01
N GLY A 100 -13.46 -20.15 21.02
CA GLY A 100 -13.46 -19.13 19.98
C GLY A 100 -12.50 -19.39 18.82
N HIS A 101 -11.90 -20.58 18.73
CA HIS A 101 -11.08 -20.99 17.58
C HIS A 101 -11.95 -21.67 16.52
N LYS A 102 -11.55 -21.55 15.25
CA LYS A 102 -12.21 -22.26 14.15
C LYS A 102 -12.16 -23.77 14.39
N VAL A 103 -13.27 -24.46 14.13
CA VAL A 103 -13.35 -25.93 14.14
C VAL A 103 -12.62 -26.50 12.92
N ASP A 104 -12.79 -25.84 11.77
CA ASP A 104 -12.07 -26.12 10.53
C ASP A 104 -11.12 -24.97 10.22
N GLU A 105 -9.82 -25.21 10.29
CA GLU A 105 -8.76 -24.25 10.03
C GLU A 105 -8.77 -23.76 8.56
N SER A 106 -9.24 -24.59 7.62
CA SER A 106 -9.34 -24.26 6.21
C SER A 106 -10.53 -23.34 5.88
N CYS A 107 -11.48 -23.20 6.79
CA CYS A 107 -12.63 -22.32 6.61
C CYS A 107 -12.19 -20.84 6.60
N ASN A 108 -12.44 -20.14 5.50
CA ASN A 108 -12.15 -18.72 5.36
C ASN A 108 -13.44 -17.96 5.03
N THR A 109 -13.60 -16.77 5.58
CA THR A 109 -14.72 -15.85 5.27
C THR A 109 -14.30 -14.70 4.38
N SER A 110 -13.00 -14.57 4.14
CA SER A 110 -12.40 -13.47 3.37
C SER A 110 -11.07 -13.90 2.76
N ALA A 111 -10.63 -13.16 1.77
CA ALA A 111 -9.32 -13.28 1.15
C ALA A 111 -8.75 -11.90 0.85
N THR A 112 -7.44 -11.73 0.98
CA THR A 112 -6.74 -10.48 0.62
C THR A 112 -5.79 -10.78 -0.54
N VAL A 113 -5.81 -9.93 -1.56
CA VAL A 113 -4.91 -10.00 -2.70
C VAL A 113 -4.10 -8.72 -2.76
N LEU A 114 -2.79 -8.84 -2.64
CA LEU A 114 -1.84 -7.74 -2.77
C LEU A 114 -1.59 -7.45 -4.25
N LEU A 115 -1.74 -6.19 -4.65
CA LEU A 115 -1.49 -5.71 -6.01
C LEU A 115 0.01 -5.44 -6.17
N ALA A 116 0.76 -6.48 -6.52
CA ALA A 116 2.22 -6.39 -6.60
C ALA A 116 2.76 -7.29 -7.72
N PRO A 117 3.87 -6.87 -8.36
CA PRO A 117 4.54 -7.67 -9.40
C PRO A 117 5.00 -9.05 -8.92
N GLU A 118 5.30 -9.19 -7.62
CA GLU A 118 5.67 -10.48 -7.01
C GLU A 118 4.54 -11.51 -7.09
N ASN A 119 3.29 -11.05 -7.19
CA ASN A 119 2.11 -11.89 -7.39
C ASN A 119 1.71 -12.02 -8.87
N GLY A 120 2.56 -11.57 -9.79
CA GLY A 120 2.27 -11.57 -11.23
C GLY A 120 1.34 -10.44 -11.69
N LEU A 121 0.88 -9.56 -10.77
CA LEU A 121 -0.05 -8.48 -11.11
C LEU A 121 0.72 -7.23 -11.54
N LEU A 122 0.50 -6.82 -12.79
CA LEU A 122 1.09 -5.60 -13.35
C LEU A 122 0.06 -4.48 -13.37
N PRO A 123 0.50 -3.21 -13.17
CA PRO A 123 -0.38 -2.05 -13.28
C PRO A 123 -1.15 -2.02 -14.59
N GLY A 124 -2.45 -1.77 -14.49
CA GLY A 124 -3.35 -1.78 -15.62
C GLY A 124 -4.77 -2.18 -15.24
N ASN A 125 -5.51 -2.68 -16.21
CA ASN A 125 -6.84 -3.23 -16.01
C ASN A 125 -6.74 -4.74 -15.77
N ILE A 126 -7.18 -5.18 -14.61
CA ILE A 126 -7.23 -6.59 -14.22
C ILE A 126 -8.63 -7.12 -14.41
N SER A 127 -8.76 -8.20 -15.17
CA SER A 127 -9.98 -8.99 -15.29
C SER A 127 -10.15 -9.92 -14.10
N MET A 128 -11.34 -10.04 -13.57
CA MET A 128 -11.64 -10.93 -12.45
C MET A 128 -12.95 -11.66 -12.68
N ILE A 129 -13.04 -12.88 -12.15
CA ILE A 129 -14.29 -13.62 -12.07
C ILE A 129 -14.63 -13.84 -10.60
N HIS A 130 -15.81 -13.41 -10.22
CA HIS A 130 -16.45 -13.78 -8.98
C HIS A 130 -17.25 -15.06 -9.21
N GLN A 131 -16.82 -16.17 -8.66
CA GLN A 131 -17.52 -17.44 -8.69
C GLN A 131 -18.34 -17.64 -7.43
N VAL A 132 -19.59 -18.00 -7.62
CA VAL A 132 -20.51 -18.37 -6.55
C VAL A 132 -20.88 -19.84 -6.70
N LYS A 133 -20.62 -20.65 -5.68
CA LYS A 133 -21.07 -22.03 -5.61
C LYS A 133 -22.25 -22.10 -4.66
N TYR A 134 -23.41 -22.49 -5.19
CA TYR A 134 -24.65 -22.65 -4.45
C TYR A 134 -25.47 -23.78 -5.07
N ASP A 135 -26.04 -24.70 -4.25
CA ASP A 135 -26.82 -25.86 -4.69
C ASP A 135 -26.12 -26.68 -5.81
N GLU A 136 -24.82 -26.98 -5.60
CA GLU A 136 -23.94 -27.71 -6.53
C GLU A 136 -23.71 -27.02 -7.89
N GLN A 137 -24.28 -25.84 -8.09
CA GLN A 137 -24.07 -25.02 -9.27
C GLN A 137 -22.98 -23.96 -9.00
N VAL A 138 -22.16 -23.71 -10.02
CA VAL A 138 -21.19 -22.62 -10.01
C VAL A 138 -21.62 -21.59 -11.02
N THR A 139 -21.76 -20.34 -10.57
CA THR A 139 -22.13 -19.19 -11.40
C THR A 139 -21.00 -18.19 -11.42
N ASP A 140 -20.66 -17.67 -12.59
CA ASP A 140 -19.57 -16.75 -12.83
C ASP A 140 -20.11 -15.36 -13.13
N THR A 141 -19.55 -14.35 -12.46
CA THR A 141 -19.80 -12.93 -12.73
C THR A 141 -18.47 -12.20 -12.91
N ARG A 142 -18.29 -11.55 -14.05
CA ARG A 142 -17.07 -10.79 -14.34
C ARG A 142 -17.12 -9.41 -13.70
N PHE A 143 -16.00 -8.95 -13.21
CA PHE A 143 -15.77 -7.56 -12.80
C PHE A 143 -14.31 -7.18 -13.05
N TYR A 144 -13.99 -5.89 -12.90
CA TYR A 144 -12.69 -5.34 -13.26
C TYR A 144 -12.17 -4.43 -12.17
N ALA A 145 -10.86 -4.43 -11.99
CA ALA A 145 -10.17 -3.45 -11.19
C ALA A 145 -9.06 -2.80 -12.01
N VAL A 146 -8.88 -1.50 -11.84
CA VAL A 146 -7.77 -0.76 -12.44
C VAL A 146 -6.86 -0.25 -11.34
N PHE A 147 -5.58 -0.58 -11.42
CA PHE A 147 -4.57 0.00 -10.54
C PHE A 147 -3.41 0.59 -11.36
N SER A 148 -2.74 1.56 -10.79
CA SER A 148 -1.64 2.29 -11.42
C SER A 148 -0.34 2.09 -10.67
N ILE A 149 0.77 2.46 -11.31
CA ILE A 149 2.07 2.55 -10.64
C ILE A 149 1.97 3.57 -9.52
N ASP A 150 2.59 3.30 -8.39
CA ASP A 150 2.76 4.26 -7.31
C ASP A 150 3.79 5.32 -7.71
N ASP A 151 3.33 6.33 -8.48
CA ASP A 151 4.17 7.41 -9.00
C ASP A 151 4.01 8.67 -8.14
N HIS A 152 4.87 8.84 -7.17
CA HIS A 152 4.95 10.05 -6.35
C HIS A 152 5.46 11.29 -7.10
N SER A 153 5.96 11.15 -8.34
CA SER A 153 6.50 12.27 -9.12
C SER A 153 5.41 13.19 -9.67
N GLN A 154 4.15 12.73 -9.74
CA GLN A 154 3.04 13.45 -10.37
C GLN A 154 2.11 14.22 -9.41
N GLN A 155 2.45 14.36 -8.14
CA GLN A 155 1.59 15.07 -7.19
C GLN A 155 1.43 16.58 -7.47
N ASN A 156 2.04 17.10 -8.55
CA ASN A 156 2.01 18.54 -8.87
C ASN A 156 1.14 18.95 -10.07
N THR A 157 0.38 18.06 -10.75
CA THR A 157 -0.27 18.50 -12.00
C THR A 157 -1.65 17.96 -12.33
N LEU A 158 -2.57 17.65 -11.43
CA LEU A 158 -3.99 17.49 -11.82
C LEU A 158 -4.95 17.61 -10.64
N GLY A 159 -4.96 18.80 -10.00
CA GLY A 159 -6.14 19.25 -9.28
C GLY A 159 -7.13 19.86 -10.27
N PRO A 160 -8.47 19.74 -10.13
CA PRO A 160 -9.42 20.48 -10.91
C PRO A 160 -9.13 21.98 -10.71
N GLN A 161 -8.94 22.70 -11.80
CA GLN A 161 -8.73 24.15 -11.78
C GLN A 161 -9.98 24.84 -11.22
N GLY A 162 -10.04 24.98 -9.90
CA GLY A 162 -10.86 25.98 -9.23
C GLY A 162 -10.15 27.33 -9.27
N PRO A 163 -10.88 28.44 -9.08
CA PRO A 163 -10.29 29.78 -9.17
C PRO A 163 -9.11 29.91 -8.22
N HIS A 164 -7.98 30.32 -8.76
CA HIS A 164 -6.69 30.47 -8.10
C HIS A 164 -6.81 31.34 -6.83
N VAL A 165 -6.78 30.73 -5.68
CA VAL A 165 -6.31 31.37 -4.46
C VAL A 165 -4.83 31.02 -4.36
N HIS A 166 -3.98 31.99 -4.67
CA HIS A 166 -2.55 31.91 -4.38
C HIS A 166 -2.37 31.76 -2.87
N THR A 167 -2.13 30.55 -2.42
CA THR A 167 -1.56 30.33 -1.09
C THR A 167 -0.09 29.97 -1.31
N GLU A 168 0.75 30.95 -1.03
CA GLU A 168 2.21 30.84 -1.05
C GLU A 168 2.66 29.72 -0.12
N THR A 169 3.06 28.59 -0.66
CA THR A 169 3.71 27.47 0.07
C THR A 169 5.22 27.44 -0.19
N GLU A 170 5.79 28.49 -0.76
CA GLU A 170 7.25 28.59 -0.99
C GLU A 170 8.08 28.85 0.27
N ASP A 171 7.48 29.33 1.36
CA ASP A 171 8.23 29.77 2.54
C ASP A 171 8.68 28.63 3.48
N SER A 172 8.07 27.45 3.43
CA SER A 172 8.44 26.37 4.37
C SER A 172 9.76 25.69 4.03
N ASP A 173 10.05 25.52 2.74
CA ASP A 173 11.32 24.92 2.28
C ASP A 173 12.51 25.86 2.49
N ALA A 174 12.33 27.15 2.27
CA ALA A 174 13.36 28.16 2.55
C ALA A 174 13.64 28.27 4.04
N PHE A 175 12.60 28.19 4.87
CA PHE A 175 12.73 28.19 6.34
C PHE A 175 13.47 26.93 6.83
N LEU A 176 13.11 25.74 6.36
CA LEU A 176 13.77 24.48 6.71
C LEU A 176 15.25 24.48 6.32
N ARG A 177 15.57 24.93 5.12
CA ARG A 177 16.97 25.08 4.64
C ARG A 177 17.73 26.08 5.53
N GLY A 178 17.10 27.18 5.92
CA GLY A 178 17.68 28.15 6.84
C GLY A 178 18.02 27.56 8.21
N VAL A 179 17.11 26.79 8.79
CA VAL A 179 17.31 26.10 10.07
C VAL A 179 18.47 25.11 10.00
N VAL A 180 18.57 24.31 8.92
CA VAL A 180 19.68 23.35 8.73
C VAL A 180 21.03 24.05 8.65
N VAL A 181 21.12 25.16 7.92
CA VAL A 181 22.38 25.94 7.81
C VAL A 181 22.80 26.53 9.16
N ILE A 182 21.85 27.06 9.93
CA ILE A 182 22.11 27.61 11.27
C ILE A 182 22.61 26.50 12.22
N MET A 183 21.95 25.33 12.24
CA MET A 183 22.35 24.21 13.08
C MET A 183 23.74 23.68 12.71
N ALA A 184 24.06 23.59 11.43
CA ALA A 184 25.39 23.23 10.96
C ALA A 184 26.45 24.27 11.41
N GLY A 185 26.16 25.55 11.31
CA GLY A 185 27.03 26.64 11.78
C GLY A 185 27.31 26.59 13.27
N ILE A 186 26.28 26.36 14.08
CA ILE A 186 26.41 26.21 15.54
C ILE A 186 27.27 24.99 15.89
N SER A 187 27.07 23.87 15.19
CA SER A 187 27.86 22.65 15.40
C SER A 187 29.36 22.86 15.13
N ILE A 188 29.67 23.54 14.04
CA ILE A 188 31.07 23.89 13.68
C ILE A 188 31.65 24.83 14.71
N TRP A 189 30.92 25.84 15.16
CA TRP A 189 31.39 26.81 16.15
C TRP A 189 31.65 26.16 17.51
N LEU A 190 30.76 25.29 17.99
CA LEU A 190 30.96 24.52 19.23
C LEU A 190 32.15 23.58 19.14
N THR A 191 32.39 22.96 17.99
CA THR A 191 33.52 22.07 17.75
C THR A 191 34.84 22.83 17.79
N THR A 192 34.87 24.04 17.22
CA THR A 192 36.09 24.89 17.27
C THR A 192 36.39 25.39 18.68
N LEU A 193 35.37 25.73 19.48
CA LEU A 193 35.52 26.08 20.90
C LEU A 193 36.09 24.93 21.75
N LEU A 194 35.67 23.68 21.47
CA LEU A 194 36.13 22.48 22.17
C LEU A 194 37.57 22.09 21.81
N ILE A 195 38.02 22.43 20.59
CA ILE A 195 39.35 22.06 20.08
C ILE A 195 40.35 23.18 20.35
N SER A 196 39.91 24.40 20.62
CA SER A 196 40.81 25.53 20.95
C SER A 196 41.59 25.21 22.22
N PRO A 197 42.92 25.17 22.16
CA PRO A 197 43.74 24.89 23.35
C PRO A 197 43.52 26.04 24.34
N ARG A 198 43.02 25.69 25.52
CA ARG A 198 42.94 26.60 26.65
C ARG A 198 44.40 27.00 27.00
N GLY A 199 44.78 28.24 26.67
CA GLY A 199 46.11 28.74 27.02
C GLY A 199 46.31 28.61 28.54
N ASN A 200 47.36 27.87 28.91
CA ASN A 200 47.87 27.87 30.26
C ASN A 200 48.51 29.25 30.51
N ASP A 201 47.87 30.06 31.33
CA ASP A 201 48.54 31.11 32.10
C ASP A 201 48.84 30.56 33.49
#